data_42f85ed255a3788750a808a129c1f4bc
#
_entry.id   42f85ed255a3788750a808a129c1f4bc
#
_cell.length_a   1.000
_cell.length_b   1.000
_cell.length_c   1.000
_cell.angle_alpha   90.00
_cell.angle_beta   90.00
_cell.angle_gamma   90.00
#
_symmetry.space_group_name_H-M   'P 1'
#
loop_
_entity.id
_entity.type
_entity.pdbx_description
1 polymer ?
#
loop_
_entity_poly.entity_id
_entity_poly.type
_entity_poly.pdbx_seq_one_letter_code
_entity_poly.pdbx_strand_id
1 'polypeptide(L)'
;IALVYQVTASLLQPWVGLYTDKYPQPFLLPAGMLVTLVGIALLAFAGSYEMLLLAAAVVGVGSATFHPEASRVARMASGGRFGTAQSTFQVGGNTGSALGPLLTAAIVIPHGQPAIAWFMLAAALAVWVLLRVTGWSVRHGQARLKTFAGQQAPGLSRGAMWRAVAVVAVLMFAKFVYIASFTNYFTFYLIEHFGLSVQHSQLYLFVFLAAVALGTFAGGPVGDRIGRKAVIWVSFLGVAPFALALPHANLAWTAVLAVAIGLVMSSAFAALVVYAQEAVPGRVGMVSGVMFGLMFGISGIGAAGLGELADRHGIEWVLSLIHI
;
A
#
# COMPACT_ATOMS: atom_id res chain seq x y z
N ILE A 1 5.27 15.38 9.66
CA ILE A 1 5.96 14.09 9.87
C ILE A 1 5.51 13.10 8.81
N ALA A 2 4.20 12.77 8.69
CA ALA A 2 3.68 11.81 7.72
C ALA A 2 4.04 12.17 6.27
N LEU A 3 3.92 13.44 5.88
CA LEU A 3 4.29 13.90 4.55
C LEU A 3 5.77 13.63 4.23
N VAL A 4 6.69 13.93 5.17
CA VAL A 4 8.14 13.68 4.97
C VAL A 4 8.40 12.19 4.75
N TYR A 5 7.80 11.33 5.58
CA TYR A 5 7.88 9.87 5.40
C TYR A 5 7.39 9.46 4.02
N GLN A 6 6.19 9.89 3.61
CA GLN A 6 5.56 9.46 2.37
C GLN A 6 6.30 9.98 1.13
N VAL A 7 6.76 11.24 1.15
CA VAL A 7 7.54 11.82 0.05
C VAL A 7 8.88 11.09 -0.09
N THR A 8 9.60 10.87 1.02
CA THR A 8 10.88 10.16 0.99
C THR A 8 10.70 8.71 0.50
N ALA A 9 9.72 8.00 1.04
CA ALA A 9 9.40 6.64 0.60
C ALA A 9 9.01 6.62 -0.89
N SER A 10 8.12 7.52 -1.33
CA SER A 10 7.60 7.57 -2.69
C SER A 10 8.66 7.84 -3.74
N LEU A 11 9.44 8.90 -3.57
CA LEU A 11 10.38 9.37 -4.59
C LEU A 11 11.56 8.42 -4.81
N LEU A 12 12.01 7.73 -3.78
CA LEU A 12 13.18 6.84 -3.88
C LEU A 12 12.84 5.46 -4.44
N GLN A 13 11.62 4.96 -4.30
CA GLN A 13 11.24 3.60 -4.72
C GLN A 13 11.50 3.29 -6.20
N PRO A 14 11.16 4.16 -7.18
CA PRO A 14 11.44 3.88 -8.59
C PRO A 14 12.94 3.78 -8.88
N TRP A 15 13.75 4.61 -8.24
CA TRP A 15 15.20 4.62 -8.40
C TRP A 15 15.85 3.39 -7.80
N VAL A 16 15.42 3.00 -6.60
CA VAL A 16 15.88 1.75 -5.97
C VAL A 16 15.51 0.56 -6.85
N GLY A 17 14.27 0.49 -7.34
CA GLY A 17 13.82 -0.59 -8.21
C GLY A 17 14.62 -0.64 -9.53
N LEU A 18 14.89 0.50 -10.16
CA LEU A 18 15.71 0.57 -11.37
C LEU A 18 17.15 0.10 -11.12
N TYR A 19 17.73 0.49 -10.00
CA TYR A 19 19.08 0.08 -9.61
C TYR A 19 19.15 -1.43 -9.37
N THR A 20 18.20 -1.99 -8.61
CA THR A 20 18.18 -3.42 -8.26
C THR A 20 17.81 -4.33 -9.43
N ASP A 21 17.10 -3.84 -10.45
CA ASP A 21 16.87 -4.58 -11.69
C ASP A 21 18.17 -4.75 -12.48
N LYS A 22 19.07 -3.77 -12.44
CA LYS A 22 20.37 -3.82 -13.12
C LYS A 22 21.43 -4.52 -12.29
N TYR A 23 21.43 -4.26 -10.99
CA TYR A 23 22.40 -4.78 -10.02
C TYR A 23 21.65 -5.44 -8.86
N PRO A 24 21.28 -6.73 -8.96
CA PRO A 24 20.55 -7.42 -7.91
C PRO A 24 21.29 -7.37 -6.56
N GLN A 25 20.59 -6.84 -5.55
CA GLN A 25 21.15 -6.61 -4.21
C GLN A 25 20.34 -7.41 -3.17
N PRO A 26 20.61 -8.69 -2.97
CA PRO A 26 19.82 -9.56 -2.09
C PRO A 26 19.75 -9.06 -0.64
N PHE A 27 20.80 -8.37 -0.19
CA PHE A 27 20.89 -7.85 1.19
C PHE A 27 20.17 -6.50 1.37
N LEU A 28 19.59 -5.93 0.33
CA LEU A 28 18.90 -4.63 0.41
C LEU A 28 17.65 -4.72 1.30
N LEU A 29 16.96 -5.86 1.35
CA LEU A 29 15.80 -6.08 2.22
C LEU A 29 16.16 -5.96 3.72
N PRO A 30 17.09 -6.74 4.27
CA PRO A 30 17.46 -6.59 5.67
C PRO A 30 18.15 -5.24 5.95
N ALA A 31 18.91 -4.68 5.01
CA ALA A 31 19.52 -3.37 5.16
C ALA A 31 18.46 -2.26 5.25
N GLY A 32 17.45 -2.26 4.39
CA GLY A 32 16.32 -1.31 4.47
C GLY A 32 15.56 -1.42 5.78
N MET A 33 15.36 -2.65 6.28
CA MET A 33 14.71 -2.84 7.57
C MET A 33 15.59 -2.38 8.74
N LEU A 34 16.91 -2.51 8.67
CA LEU A 34 17.83 -1.93 9.64
C LEU A 34 17.77 -0.39 9.64
N VAL A 35 17.69 0.23 8.46
CA VAL A 35 17.48 1.68 8.35
C VAL A 35 16.14 2.07 8.98
N THR A 36 15.07 1.32 8.75
CA THR A 36 13.78 1.52 9.41
C THR A 36 13.89 1.40 10.94
N LEU A 37 14.62 0.40 11.45
CA LEU A 37 14.86 0.21 12.88
C LEU A 37 15.57 1.42 13.48
N VAL A 38 16.60 1.94 12.83
CA VAL A 38 17.29 3.17 13.24
C VAL A 38 16.33 4.36 13.25
N GLY A 39 15.49 4.49 12.22
CA GLY A 39 14.47 5.54 12.16
C GLY A 39 13.45 5.45 13.31
N ILE A 40 13.02 4.24 13.68
CA ILE A 40 12.14 4.00 14.84
C ILE A 40 12.84 4.40 16.14
N ALA A 41 14.12 4.07 16.30
CA ALA A 41 14.92 4.50 17.46
C ALA A 41 14.99 6.03 17.55
N LEU A 42 15.32 6.70 16.44
CA LEU A 42 15.32 8.16 16.37
C LEU A 42 13.95 8.74 16.73
N LEU A 43 12.86 8.14 16.25
CA LEU A 43 11.49 8.58 16.52
C LEU A 43 11.14 8.44 18.02
N ALA A 44 11.55 7.33 18.64
CA ALA A 44 11.29 7.05 20.05
C ALA A 44 11.97 8.08 20.99
N PHE A 45 13.14 8.55 20.62
CA PHE A 45 13.98 9.43 21.47
C PHE A 45 14.14 10.84 20.89
N ALA A 46 13.30 11.25 19.94
CA ALA A 46 13.35 12.58 19.35
C ALA A 46 13.00 13.65 20.38
N GLY A 47 13.95 14.55 20.64
CA GLY A 47 13.78 15.69 21.55
C GLY A 47 13.35 16.99 20.86
N SER A 48 13.31 17.03 19.52
CA SER A 48 12.90 18.19 18.74
C SER A 48 12.04 17.81 17.52
N TYR A 49 11.34 18.79 16.97
CA TYR A 49 10.53 18.59 15.77
C TYR A 49 11.38 18.22 14.55
N GLU A 50 12.57 18.83 14.41
CA GLU A 50 13.52 18.53 13.34
C GLU A 50 14.01 17.08 13.42
N MET A 51 14.24 16.59 14.64
CA MET A 51 14.62 15.19 14.86
C MET A 51 13.48 14.23 14.51
N LEU A 52 12.22 14.60 14.76
CA LEU A 52 11.05 13.83 14.29
C LEU A 52 10.96 13.79 12.76
N LEU A 53 11.25 14.92 12.09
CA LEU A 53 11.29 14.95 10.62
C LEU A 53 12.42 14.08 10.07
N LEU A 54 13.61 14.15 10.67
CA LEU A 54 14.74 13.30 10.29
C LEU A 54 14.42 11.82 10.50
N ALA A 55 13.84 11.46 11.64
CA ALA A 55 13.41 10.10 11.92
C ALA A 55 12.41 9.58 10.87
N ALA A 56 11.42 10.40 10.52
CA ALA A 56 10.44 10.08 9.48
C ALA A 56 11.10 9.89 8.10
N ALA A 57 12.08 10.74 7.74
CA ALA A 57 12.84 10.60 6.51
C ALA A 57 13.65 9.29 6.49
N VAL A 58 14.31 8.94 7.60
CA VAL A 58 15.09 7.70 7.72
C VAL A 58 14.19 6.47 7.58
N VAL A 59 13.01 6.45 8.25
CA VAL A 59 12.02 5.38 8.05
C VAL A 59 11.57 5.33 6.59
N GLY A 60 11.36 6.48 5.96
CA GLY A 60 11.00 6.58 4.54
C GLY A 60 12.04 5.96 3.61
N VAL A 61 13.33 6.19 3.85
CA VAL A 61 14.45 5.56 3.10
C VAL A 61 14.41 4.04 3.26
N GLY A 62 14.23 3.53 4.48
CA GLY A 62 14.09 2.11 4.74
C GLY A 62 12.91 1.49 4.00
N SER A 63 11.75 2.14 4.03
CA SER A 63 10.55 1.73 3.29
C SER A 63 10.75 1.75 1.78
N ALA A 64 11.45 2.76 1.26
CA ALA A 64 11.72 2.89 -0.17
C ALA A 64 12.59 1.76 -0.73
N THR A 65 13.50 1.22 0.06
CA THR A 65 14.32 0.07 -0.33
C THR A 65 13.57 -1.25 -0.21
N PHE A 66 12.64 -1.35 0.73
CA PHE A 66 11.93 -2.57 1.05
C PHE A 66 10.91 -2.99 -0.02
N HIS A 67 9.99 -2.09 -0.40
CA HIS A 67 8.82 -2.46 -1.21
C HIS A 67 9.14 -3.00 -2.62
N PRO A 68 10.01 -2.35 -3.43
CA PRO A 68 10.34 -2.86 -4.76
C PRO A 68 11.02 -4.23 -4.69
N GLU A 69 11.95 -4.39 -3.76
CA GLU A 69 12.72 -5.62 -3.61
C GLU A 69 11.87 -6.76 -3.03
N ALA A 70 11.02 -6.49 -2.03
CA ALA A 70 10.10 -7.47 -1.47
C ALA A 70 9.09 -7.97 -2.51
N SER A 71 8.54 -7.07 -3.33
CA SER A 71 7.66 -7.44 -4.44
C SER A 71 8.37 -8.32 -5.47
N ARG A 72 9.64 -8.02 -5.78
CA ARG A 72 10.47 -8.84 -6.66
C ARG A 72 10.71 -10.24 -6.09
N VAL A 73 11.04 -10.34 -4.81
CA VAL A 73 11.24 -11.63 -4.11
C VAL A 73 9.93 -12.42 -4.04
N ALA A 74 8.80 -11.77 -3.74
CA ALA A 74 7.48 -12.40 -3.76
C ALA A 74 7.17 -12.98 -5.15
N ARG A 75 7.45 -12.23 -6.22
CA ARG A 75 7.31 -12.72 -7.59
C ARG A 75 8.21 -13.93 -7.88
N MET A 76 9.46 -13.92 -7.43
CA MET A 76 10.36 -15.09 -7.57
C MET A 76 9.85 -16.31 -6.81
N ALA A 77 9.25 -16.12 -5.63
CA ALA A 77 8.71 -17.20 -4.80
C ALA A 77 7.35 -17.73 -5.28
N SER A 78 6.67 -17.04 -6.23
CA SER A 78 5.28 -17.29 -6.60
C SER A 78 4.98 -18.64 -7.24
N GLY A 79 5.96 -19.29 -7.84
CA GLY A 79 5.72 -20.50 -8.64
C GLY A 79 4.79 -20.27 -9.85
N GLY A 80 4.74 -19.04 -10.39
CA GLY A 80 3.84 -18.64 -11.49
C GLY A 80 2.52 -18.01 -11.05
N ARG A 81 2.17 -18.12 -9.75
CA ARG A 81 0.96 -17.48 -9.17
C ARG A 81 1.30 -16.06 -8.70
N PHE A 82 1.56 -15.18 -9.66
CA PHE A 82 2.07 -13.83 -9.38
C PHE A 82 1.08 -12.97 -8.59
N GLY A 83 -0.23 -13.08 -8.91
CA GLY A 83 -1.28 -12.36 -8.21
C GLY A 83 -1.39 -12.81 -6.75
N THR A 84 -1.40 -14.12 -6.49
CA THR A 84 -1.44 -14.69 -5.14
C THR A 84 -0.22 -14.23 -4.32
N ALA A 85 0.98 -14.28 -4.88
CA ALA A 85 2.20 -13.87 -4.17
C ALA A 85 2.18 -12.37 -3.84
N GLN A 86 1.77 -11.53 -4.79
CA GLN A 86 1.69 -10.08 -4.61
C GLN A 86 0.61 -9.70 -3.59
N SER A 87 -0.56 -10.37 -3.61
CA SER A 87 -1.63 -10.11 -2.65
C SER A 87 -1.25 -10.56 -1.24
N THR A 88 -0.61 -11.71 -1.09
CA THR A 88 -0.10 -12.19 0.21
C THR A 88 0.91 -11.21 0.81
N PHE A 89 1.83 -10.70 -0.01
CA PHE A 89 2.77 -9.65 0.41
C PHE A 89 2.02 -8.39 0.88
N GLN A 90 1.05 -7.93 0.11
CA GLN A 90 0.31 -6.70 0.43
C GLN A 90 -0.56 -6.83 1.68
N VAL A 91 -1.14 -8.01 1.95
CA VAL A 91 -1.91 -8.26 3.18
C VAL A 91 -1.04 -8.05 4.42
N GLY A 92 0.24 -8.40 4.38
CA GLY A 92 1.18 -8.10 5.47
C GLY A 92 1.26 -6.61 5.77
N GLY A 93 1.40 -5.78 4.73
CA GLY A 93 1.40 -4.32 4.85
C GLY A 93 0.07 -3.76 5.37
N ASN A 94 -1.05 -4.22 4.82
CA ASN A 94 -2.39 -3.79 5.23
C ASN A 94 -2.67 -4.18 6.70
N THR A 95 -2.26 -5.38 7.12
CA THR A 95 -2.40 -5.81 8.52
C THR A 95 -1.57 -4.94 9.45
N GLY A 96 -0.33 -4.61 9.07
CA GLY A 96 0.50 -3.68 9.83
C GLY A 96 -0.14 -2.30 9.95
N SER A 97 -0.70 -1.78 8.87
CA SER A 97 -1.41 -0.50 8.86
C SER A 97 -2.67 -0.49 9.73
N ALA A 98 -3.42 -1.60 9.76
CA ALA A 98 -4.61 -1.74 10.61
C ALA A 98 -4.25 -1.89 12.09
N LEU A 99 -3.17 -2.61 12.41
CA LEU A 99 -2.70 -2.79 13.79
C LEU A 99 -2.01 -1.54 14.36
N GLY A 100 -1.41 -0.70 13.51
CA GLY A 100 -0.67 0.49 13.93
C GLY A 100 -1.43 1.37 14.92
N PRO A 101 -2.63 1.88 14.59
CA PRO A 101 -3.42 2.69 15.50
C PRO A 101 -3.78 1.98 16.82
N LEU A 102 -4.12 0.70 16.77
CA LEU A 102 -4.44 -0.10 17.96
C LEU A 102 -3.23 -0.23 18.89
N LEU A 103 -2.07 -0.55 18.33
CA LEU A 103 -0.82 -0.64 19.10
C LEU A 103 -0.39 0.72 19.64
N THR A 104 -0.59 1.80 18.88
CA THR A 104 -0.34 3.16 19.35
C THR A 104 -1.24 3.48 20.54
N ALA A 105 -2.54 3.17 20.46
CA ALA A 105 -3.47 3.39 21.56
C ALA A 105 -3.15 2.55 22.80
N ALA A 106 -2.72 1.31 22.61
CA ALA A 106 -2.44 0.39 23.72
C ALA A 106 -1.03 0.62 24.36
N ILE A 107 -0.04 1.05 23.58
CA ILE A 107 1.35 1.11 24.00
C ILE A 107 1.83 2.56 24.12
N VAL A 108 1.66 3.37 23.06
CA VAL A 108 2.30 4.70 23.00
C VAL A 108 1.51 5.71 23.82
N ILE A 109 0.19 5.73 23.74
CA ILE A 109 -0.63 6.71 24.47
C ILE A 109 -0.44 6.60 26.00
N PRO A 110 -0.48 5.40 26.61
CA PRO A 110 -0.28 5.27 28.05
C PRO A 110 1.15 5.53 28.55
N HIS A 111 2.17 5.22 27.73
CA HIS A 111 3.57 5.22 28.16
C HIS A 111 4.41 6.34 27.52
N GLY A 112 3.80 7.17 26.65
CA GLY A 112 4.45 8.27 25.97
C GLY A 112 5.36 7.86 24.80
N GLN A 113 6.02 8.87 24.21
CA GLN A 113 6.85 8.72 23.01
C GLN A 113 7.94 7.65 23.12
N PRO A 114 8.69 7.49 24.24
CA PRO A 114 9.73 6.45 24.33
C PRO A 114 9.21 5.03 24.15
N ALA A 115 7.92 4.79 24.37
CA ALA A 115 7.30 3.48 24.15
C ALA A 115 7.28 3.06 22.68
N ILE A 116 7.51 3.97 21.74
CA ILE A 116 7.75 3.66 20.32
C ILE A 116 8.93 2.68 20.18
N ALA A 117 9.89 2.69 21.09
CA ALA A 117 11.01 1.76 21.08
C ALA A 117 10.59 0.28 21.13
N TRP A 118 9.42 -0.07 21.65
CA TRP A 118 8.91 -1.44 21.61
C TRP A 118 8.73 -1.96 20.17
N PHE A 119 8.44 -1.10 19.21
CA PHE A 119 8.35 -1.49 17.79
C PHE A 119 9.70 -1.88 17.19
N MET A 120 10.82 -1.52 17.84
CA MET A 120 12.15 -2.00 17.43
C MET A 120 12.27 -3.52 17.54
N LEU A 121 11.57 -4.16 18.47
CA LEU A 121 11.54 -5.63 18.59
C LEU A 121 10.91 -6.26 17.35
N ALA A 122 9.82 -5.70 16.86
CA ALA A 122 9.18 -6.15 15.61
C ALA A 122 10.10 -5.93 14.41
N ALA A 123 10.77 -4.77 14.35
CA ALA A 123 11.74 -4.46 13.29
C ALA A 123 12.96 -5.39 13.34
N ALA A 124 13.49 -5.71 14.52
CA ALA A 124 14.59 -6.65 14.70
C ALA A 124 14.19 -8.08 14.29
N LEU A 125 12.99 -8.52 14.66
CA LEU A 125 12.42 -9.78 14.20
C LEU A 125 12.30 -9.81 12.67
N ALA A 126 11.82 -8.70 12.07
CA ALA A 126 11.74 -8.58 10.63
C ALA A 126 13.11 -8.65 9.96
N VAL A 127 14.15 -8.01 10.50
CA VAL A 127 15.54 -8.13 10.02
C VAL A 127 15.98 -9.60 10.03
N TRP A 128 15.73 -10.31 11.14
CA TRP A 128 16.10 -11.72 11.25
C TRP A 128 15.40 -12.59 10.20
N VAL A 129 14.08 -12.40 9.99
CA VAL A 129 13.32 -13.11 8.96
C VAL A 129 13.85 -12.78 7.57
N LEU A 130 14.11 -11.48 7.29
CA LEU A 130 14.59 -11.04 5.99
C LEU A 130 16.00 -11.55 5.67
N LEU A 131 16.86 -11.75 6.65
CA LEU A 131 18.15 -12.45 6.46
C LEU A 131 17.95 -13.90 5.98
N ARG A 132 16.94 -14.61 6.50
CA ARG A 132 16.59 -15.97 6.03
C ARG A 132 16.02 -15.94 4.61
N VAL A 133 15.16 -14.99 4.30
CA VAL A 133 14.60 -14.75 2.95
C VAL A 133 15.72 -14.42 1.97
N THR A 134 16.65 -13.56 2.35
CA THR A 134 17.83 -13.22 1.55
C THR A 134 18.69 -14.46 1.26
N GLY A 135 18.97 -15.27 2.25
CA GLY A 135 19.71 -16.53 2.06
C GLY A 135 19.02 -17.50 1.10
N TRP A 136 17.68 -17.56 1.12
CA TRP A 136 16.89 -18.31 0.15
C TRP A 136 16.98 -17.69 -1.25
N SER A 137 16.82 -16.36 -1.36
CA SER A 137 16.85 -15.61 -2.62
C SER A 137 18.20 -15.76 -3.34
N VAL A 138 19.32 -15.70 -2.61
CA VAL A 138 20.66 -15.91 -3.16
C VAL A 138 20.79 -17.30 -3.78
N ARG A 139 20.31 -18.33 -3.08
CA ARG A 139 20.43 -19.74 -3.54
C ARG A 139 19.55 -20.08 -4.73
N HIS A 140 18.35 -19.49 -4.83
CA HIS A 140 17.33 -19.87 -5.81
C HIS A 140 17.03 -18.79 -6.87
N GLY A 141 17.47 -17.55 -6.65
CA GLY A 141 17.07 -16.38 -7.45
C GLY A 141 17.54 -16.45 -8.90
N GLN A 142 18.80 -16.84 -9.14
CA GLN A 142 19.37 -16.84 -10.50
C GLN A 142 18.70 -17.88 -11.42
N ALA A 143 18.41 -19.08 -10.91
CA ALA A 143 17.75 -20.12 -11.70
C ALA A 143 16.33 -19.72 -12.07
N ARG A 144 15.58 -19.10 -11.14
CA ARG A 144 14.19 -18.67 -11.36
C ARG A 144 14.07 -17.43 -12.24
N LEU A 145 14.99 -16.48 -12.15
CA LEU A 145 15.03 -15.33 -13.04
C LEU A 145 15.21 -15.76 -14.51
N LYS A 146 16.06 -16.75 -14.78
CA LYS A 146 16.22 -17.33 -16.14
C LYS A 146 14.94 -18.00 -16.64
N THR A 147 14.22 -18.71 -15.77
CA THR A 147 12.94 -19.35 -16.13
C THR A 147 11.87 -18.33 -16.48
N PHE A 148 11.79 -17.21 -15.75
CA PHE A 148 10.82 -16.15 -16.03
C PHE A 148 11.18 -15.30 -17.25
N ALA A 149 12.47 -15.11 -17.54
CA ALA A 149 12.92 -14.44 -18.76
C ALA A 149 12.52 -15.20 -20.03
N GLY A 150 12.43 -16.54 -19.95
CA GLY A 150 11.94 -17.40 -21.05
C GLY A 150 10.44 -17.40 -21.27
N GLN A 151 9.65 -16.91 -20.29
CA GLN A 151 8.17 -16.79 -20.38
C GLN A 151 7.71 -15.41 -20.83
N GLN A 152 8.49 -14.71 -21.65
CA GLN A 152 8.13 -13.39 -22.13
C GLN A 152 6.87 -13.47 -23.00
N ALA A 153 5.84 -12.71 -22.61
CA ALA A 153 4.72 -12.42 -23.52
C ALA A 153 5.26 -11.77 -24.79
N PRO A 154 4.64 -12.01 -25.96
CA PRO A 154 5.06 -11.41 -27.22
C PRO A 154 5.20 -9.91 -27.02
N GLY A 155 6.39 -9.37 -27.34
CA GLY A 155 6.81 -8.03 -26.99
C GLY A 155 5.84 -6.97 -27.47
N LEU A 156 5.20 -6.30 -26.51
CA LEU A 156 4.45 -5.08 -26.79
C LEU A 156 5.40 -4.06 -27.45
N SER A 157 4.91 -3.33 -28.44
CA SER A 157 5.67 -2.19 -28.95
C SER A 157 5.97 -1.22 -27.79
N ARG A 158 7.10 -0.51 -27.85
CA ARG A 158 7.51 0.42 -26.80
C ARG A 158 6.42 1.41 -26.43
N GLY A 159 5.66 1.89 -27.41
CA GLY A 159 4.52 2.78 -27.19
C GLY A 159 3.34 2.11 -26.46
N ALA A 160 3.02 0.85 -26.81
CA ALA A 160 1.98 0.09 -26.14
C ALA A 160 2.35 -0.24 -24.67
N MET A 161 3.60 -0.55 -24.42
CA MET A 161 4.15 -0.78 -23.08
C MET A 161 3.97 0.45 -22.18
N TRP A 162 4.41 1.63 -22.64
CA TRP A 162 4.28 2.85 -21.86
C TRP A 162 2.82 3.29 -21.69
N ARG A 163 1.97 3.08 -22.70
CA ARG A 163 0.52 3.31 -22.54
C ARG A 163 -0.08 2.41 -21.47
N ALA A 164 0.27 1.12 -21.45
CA ALA A 164 -0.22 0.20 -20.42
C ALA A 164 0.20 0.64 -19.02
N VAL A 165 1.47 1.02 -18.82
CA VAL A 165 1.98 1.53 -17.54
C VAL A 165 1.27 2.83 -17.15
N ALA A 166 1.09 3.76 -18.07
CA ALA A 166 0.39 5.02 -17.81
C ALA A 166 -1.08 4.81 -17.40
N VAL A 167 -1.80 3.93 -18.11
CA VAL A 167 -3.18 3.58 -17.74
C VAL A 167 -3.23 2.96 -16.35
N VAL A 168 -2.35 2.00 -16.04
CA VAL A 168 -2.30 1.41 -14.70
C VAL A 168 -1.95 2.46 -13.64
N ALA A 169 -1.04 3.38 -13.92
CA ALA A 169 -0.69 4.47 -13.01
C ALA A 169 -1.90 5.38 -12.73
N VAL A 170 -2.69 5.74 -13.74
CA VAL A 170 -3.92 6.52 -13.57
C VAL A 170 -4.97 5.75 -12.77
N LEU A 171 -5.15 4.47 -13.04
CA LEU A 171 -6.06 3.62 -12.27
C LEU A 171 -5.60 3.49 -10.80
N MET A 172 -4.30 3.31 -10.57
CA MET A 172 -3.74 3.32 -9.21
C MET A 172 -3.98 4.66 -8.52
N PHE A 173 -3.75 5.78 -9.23
CA PHE A 173 -4.02 7.11 -8.73
C PHE A 173 -5.47 7.25 -8.26
N ALA A 174 -6.44 7.02 -9.13
CA ALA A 174 -7.87 7.13 -8.80
C ALA A 174 -8.25 6.27 -7.59
N LYS A 175 -7.76 5.03 -7.56
CA LYS A 175 -8.01 4.07 -6.48
C LYS A 175 -7.46 4.54 -5.14
N PHE A 176 -6.21 5.02 -5.11
CA PHE A 176 -5.58 5.41 -3.85
C PHE A 176 -6.11 6.76 -3.33
N VAL A 177 -6.48 7.69 -4.21
CA VAL A 177 -7.22 8.89 -3.81
C VAL A 177 -8.53 8.49 -3.14
N TYR A 178 -9.31 7.58 -3.73
CA TYR A 178 -10.58 7.13 -3.14
C TYR A 178 -10.37 6.45 -1.77
N ILE A 179 -9.43 5.49 -1.68
CA ILE A 179 -9.15 4.79 -0.40
C ILE A 179 -8.66 5.77 0.66
N ALA A 180 -7.76 6.70 0.31
CA ALA A 180 -7.25 7.70 1.24
C ALA A 180 -8.36 8.62 1.74
N SER A 181 -9.25 9.04 0.85
CA SER A 181 -10.41 9.86 1.19
C SER A 181 -11.34 9.13 2.14
N PHE A 182 -11.67 7.88 1.81
CA PHE A 182 -12.53 7.06 2.66
C PHE A 182 -11.90 6.85 4.05
N THR A 183 -10.62 6.51 4.10
CA THR A 183 -9.90 6.27 5.37
C THR A 183 -9.83 7.52 6.25
N ASN A 184 -9.66 8.70 5.65
CA ASN A 184 -9.51 9.94 6.41
C ASN A 184 -10.84 10.59 6.79
N TYR A 185 -11.89 10.47 5.96
CA TYR A 185 -13.12 11.24 6.13
C TYR A 185 -14.34 10.41 6.54
N PHE A 186 -14.32 9.10 6.40
CA PHE A 186 -15.47 8.23 6.71
C PHE A 186 -15.90 8.34 8.18
N THR A 187 -14.95 8.43 9.11
CA THR A 187 -15.24 8.61 10.53
C THR A 187 -15.99 9.92 10.79
N PHE A 188 -15.56 11.00 10.16
CA PHE A 188 -16.21 12.31 10.31
C PHE A 188 -17.62 12.29 9.70
N TYR A 189 -17.79 11.69 8.53
CA TYR A 189 -19.11 11.49 7.92
C TYR A 189 -20.08 10.76 8.85
N LEU A 190 -19.62 9.68 9.49
CA LEU A 190 -20.45 8.91 10.43
C LEU A 190 -20.84 9.72 11.67
N ILE A 191 -19.95 10.60 12.15
CA ILE A 191 -20.22 11.47 13.30
C ILE A 191 -21.21 12.56 12.90
N GLU A 192 -20.98 13.25 11.80
CA GLU A 192 -21.81 14.40 11.36
C GLU A 192 -23.18 13.95 10.87
N HIS A 193 -23.25 12.90 10.05
CA HIS A 193 -24.49 12.48 9.41
C HIS A 193 -25.37 11.59 10.30
N PHE A 194 -24.77 10.71 11.14
CA PHE A 194 -25.50 9.77 11.97
C PHE A 194 -25.39 10.06 13.48
N GLY A 195 -24.66 11.06 13.90
CA GLY A 195 -24.48 11.40 15.30
C GLY A 195 -23.72 10.35 16.12
N LEU A 196 -22.89 9.53 15.47
CA LEU A 196 -22.15 8.47 16.16
C LEU A 196 -21.05 9.03 17.06
N SER A 197 -20.75 8.32 18.15
CA SER A 197 -19.55 8.61 18.94
C SER A 197 -18.28 8.27 18.15
N VAL A 198 -17.17 8.90 18.50
CA VAL A 198 -15.85 8.63 17.88
C VAL A 198 -15.52 7.14 17.95
N GLN A 199 -15.78 6.48 19.09
CA GLN A 199 -15.49 5.05 19.26
C GLN A 199 -16.28 4.18 18.28
N HIS A 200 -17.58 4.42 18.12
CA HIS A 200 -18.41 3.68 17.18
C HIS A 200 -17.99 3.93 15.71
N SER A 201 -17.67 5.18 15.35
CA SER A 201 -17.21 5.51 14.01
C SER A 201 -15.89 4.82 13.67
N GLN A 202 -14.97 4.68 14.64
CA GLN A 202 -13.72 3.91 14.47
C GLN A 202 -13.96 2.42 14.23
N LEU A 203 -15.01 1.83 14.83
CA LEU A 203 -15.37 0.44 14.56
C LEU A 203 -15.83 0.25 13.10
N TYR A 204 -16.61 1.17 12.56
CA TYR A 204 -16.99 1.15 11.14
C TYR A 204 -15.78 1.28 10.22
N LEU A 205 -14.85 2.18 10.55
CA LEU A 205 -13.60 2.31 9.80
C LEU A 205 -12.76 1.03 9.87
N PHE A 206 -12.66 0.40 11.04
CA PHE A 206 -11.98 -0.88 11.18
C PHE A 206 -12.61 -1.97 10.30
N VAL A 207 -13.94 -2.07 10.29
CA VAL A 207 -14.68 -3.03 9.44
C VAL A 207 -14.37 -2.79 7.94
N PHE A 208 -14.34 -1.53 7.51
CA PHE A 208 -13.94 -1.16 6.15
C PHE A 208 -12.49 -1.59 5.85
N LEU A 209 -11.54 -1.31 6.74
CA LEU A 209 -10.14 -1.67 6.56
C LEU A 209 -9.92 -3.20 6.56
N ALA A 210 -10.68 -3.93 7.38
CA ALA A 210 -10.69 -5.39 7.34
C ALA A 210 -11.21 -5.92 5.99
N ALA A 211 -12.27 -5.32 5.46
CA ALA A 211 -12.78 -5.65 4.13
C ALA A 211 -11.75 -5.34 3.03
N VAL A 212 -11.01 -4.21 3.12
CA VAL A 212 -9.89 -3.88 2.23
C VAL A 212 -8.81 -4.97 2.28
N ALA A 213 -8.42 -5.44 3.45
CA ALA A 213 -7.43 -6.50 3.60
C ALA A 213 -7.91 -7.82 2.97
N LEU A 214 -9.16 -8.22 3.25
CA LEU A 214 -9.77 -9.42 2.68
C LEU A 214 -9.91 -9.35 1.16
N GLY A 215 -10.36 -8.21 0.64
CA GLY A 215 -10.47 -7.98 -0.80
C GLY A 215 -9.10 -8.02 -1.50
N THR A 216 -8.07 -7.43 -0.90
CA THR A 216 -6.69 -7.50 -1.39
C THR A 216 -6.21 -8.95 -1.46
N PHE A 217 -6.46 -9.74 -0.40
CA PHE A 217 -6.08 -11.15 -0.36
C PHE A 217 -6.80 -11.97 -1.43
N ALA A 218 -8.13 -11.83 -1.51
CA ALA A 218 -8.97 -12.58 -2.46
C ALA A 218 -8.64 -12.23 -3.93
N GLY A 219 -8.34 -10.97 -4.21
CA GLY A 219 -8.09 -10.47 -5.57
C GLY A 219 -6.89 -11.12 -6.26
N GLY A 220 -5.85 -11.53 -5.49
CA GLY A 220 -4.68 -12.20 -6.05
C GLY A 220 -4.99 -13.56 -6.68
N PRO A 221 -5.49 -14.54 -5.91
CA PRO A 221 -5.88 -15.86 -6.42
C PRO A 221 -6.97 -15.80 -7.51
N VAL A 222 -7.92 -14.88 -7.36
CA VAL A 222 -8.97 -14.66 -8.38
C VAL A 222 -8.34 -14.17 -9.69
N GLY A 223 -7.44 -13.17 -9.61
CA GLY A 223 -6.73 -12.65 -10.78
C GLY A 223 -5.82 -13.67 -11.46
N ASP A 224 -5.27 -14.62 -10.71
CA ASP A 224 -4.48 -15.71 -11.27
C ASP A 224 -5.36 -16.73 -12.05
N ARG A 225 -6.65 -16.86 -11.67
CA ARG A 225 -7.60 -17.81 -12.32
C ARG A 225 -8.35 -17.21 -13.50
N ILE A 226 -8.95 -16.03 -13.32
CA ILE A 226 -9.83 -15.40 -14.32
C ILE A 226 -9.14 -14.32 -15.16
N GLY A 227 -7.89 -14.00 -14.83
CA GLY A 227 -7.08 -12.99 -15.51
C GLY A 227 -7.11 -11.61 -14.84
N ARG A 228 -5.99 -10.88 -14.96
CA ARG A 228 -5.77 -9.57 -14.29
C ARG A 228 -6.79 -8.52 -14.75
N LYS A 229 -7.07 -8.48 -16.07
CA LYS A 229 -8.00 -7.50 -16.65
C LYS A 229 -9.41 -7.64 -16.09
N ALA A 230 -9.91 -8.86 -15.95
CA ALA A 230 -11.24 -9.09 -15.40
C ALA A 230 -11.38 -8.56 -13.98
N VAL A 231 -10.39 -8.83 -13.11
CA VAL A 231 -10.38 -8.33 -11.73
C VAL A 231 -10.30 -6.80 -11.71
N ILE A 232 -9.49 -6.19 -12.57
CA ILE A 232 -9.40 -4.74 -12.68
C ILE A 232 -10.75 -4.14 -13.07
N TRP A 233 -11.42 -4.64 -14.13
CA TRP A 233 -12.73 -4.17 -14.54
C TRP A 233 -13.79 -4.31 -13.45
N VAL A 234 -13.87 -5.49 -12.82
CA VAL A 234 -14.83 -5.73 -11.73
C VAL A 234 -14.55 -4.79 -10.54
N SER A 235 -13.28 -4.56 -10.21
CA SER A 235 -12.94 -3.66 -9.09
C SER A 235 -13.33 -2.20 -9.34
N PHE A 236 -13.20 -1.70 -10.55
CA PHE A 236 -13.49 -0.30 -10.86
C PHE A 236 -14.97 -0.06 -11.19
N LEU A 237 -15.56 -0.90 -12.05
CA LEU A 237 -16.97 -0.75 -12.42
C LEU A 237 -17.90 -1.33 -11.35
N GLY A 238 -17.51 -2.44 -10.73
CA GLY A 238 -18.33 -3.10 -9.73
C GLY A 238 -18.44 -2.34 -8.41
N VAL A 239 -17.49 -1.42 -8.11
CA VAL A 239 -17.60 -0.58 -6.92
C VAL A 239 -18.57 0.59 -7.11
N ALA A 240 -18.77 1.06 -8.35
CA ALA A 240 -19.56 2.24 -8.65
C ALA A 240 -20.99 2.23 -8.07
N PRO A 241 -21.80 1.16 -8.21
CA PRO A 241 -23.14 1.15 -7.64
C PRO A 241 -23.14 1.25 -6.11
N PHE A 242 -22.18 0.66 -5.43
CA PHE A 242 -22.06 0.73 -3.97
C PHE A 242 -21.63 2.13 -3.52
N ALA A 243 -20.68 2.75 -4.22
CA ALA A 243 -20.23 4.10 -3.94
C ALA A 243 -21.35 5.13 -4.16
N LEU A 244 -22.12 5.02 -5.24
CA LEU A 244 -23.25 5.92 -5.52
C LEU A 244 -24.42 5.73 -4.54
N ALA A 245 -24.62 4.51 -4.03
CA ALA A 245 -25.69 4.25 -3.05
C ALA A 245 -25.33 4.74 -1.63
N LEU A 246 -24.03 4.83 -1.30
CA LEU A 246 -23.56 5.13 0.07
C LEU A 246 -24.14 6.43 0.66
N PRO A 247 -24.19 7.58 -0.04
CA PRO A 247 -24.72 8.82 0.51
C PRO A 247 -26.22 8.78 0.84
N HIS A 248 -26.95 7.84 0.25
CA HIS A 248 -28.40 7.68 0.40
C HIS A 248 -28.78 6.56 1.39
N ALA A 249 -27.79 5.92 1.99
CA ALA A 249 -27.96 4.76 2.85
C ALA A 249 -28.24 5.16 4.31
N ASN A 250 -29.06 4.37 5.01
CA ASN A 250 -29.12 4.45 6.46
C ASN A 250 -27.87 3.81 7.09
N LEU A 251 -27.66 3.96 8.39
CA LEU A 251 -26.47 3.50 9.09
C LEU A 251 -26.14 2.01 8.86
N ALA A 252 -27.16 1.14 8.89
CA ALA A 252 -26.96 -0.31 8.69
C ALA A 252 -26.48 -0.62 7.26
N TRP A 253 -27.10 0.00 6.26
CA TRP A 253 -26.69 -0.12 4.86
C TRP A 253 -25.35 0.54 4.60
N THR A 254 -25.02 1.65 5.26
CA THR A 254 -23.67 2.28 5.18
C THR A 254 -22.58 1.30 5.59
N ALA A 255 -22.79 0.49 6.64
CA ALA A 255 -21.83 -0.55 7.02
C ALA A 255 -21.68 -1.62 5.92
N VAL A 256 -22.79 -2.10 5.38
CA VAL A 256 -22.79 -3.13 4.31
C VAL A 256 -22.12 -2.61 3.05
N LEU A 257 -22.44 -1.39 2.63
CA LEU A 257 -21.86 -0.76 1.46
C LEU A 257 -20.37 -0.47 1.65
N ALA A 258 -19.95 -0.02 2.84
CA ALA A 258 -18.53 0.17 3.14
C ALA A 258 -17.74 -1.13 3.03
N VAL A 259 -18.27 -2.25 3.53
CA VAL A 259 -17.67 -3.58 3.36
C VAL A 259 -17.59 -3.97 1.88
N ALA A 260 -18.67 -3.81 1.13
CA ALA A 260 -18.70 -4.12 -0.31
C ALA A 260 -17.67 -3.27 -1.08
N ILE A 261 -17.60 -1.96 -0.81
CA ILE A 261 -16.62 -1.04 -1.40
C ILE A 261 -15.20 -1.51 -1.06
N GLY A 262 -14.92 -1.78 0.21
CA GLY A 262 -13.60 -2.23 0.67
C GLY A 262 -13.16 -3.53 -0.01
N LEU A 263 -14.05 -4.53 -0.09
CA LEU A 263 -13.77 -5.81 -0.73
C LEU A 263 -13.51 -5.68 -2.24
N VAL A 264 -14.45 -5.04 -2.93
CA VAL A 264 -14.42 -4.96 -4.40
C VAL A 264 -13.28 -4.07 -4.85
N MET A 265 -13.15 -2.90 -4.26
CA MET A 265 -12.14 -1.94 -4.68
C MET A 265 -10.71 -2.43 -4.44
N SER A 266 -10.42 -3.04 -3.30
CA SER A 266 -9.06 -3.47 -2.98
C SER A 266 -8.61 -4.71 -3.73
N SER A 267 -9.54 -5.50 -4.29
CA SER A 267 -9.25 -6.73 -5.04
C SER A 267 -8.31 -6.52 -6.24
N ALA A 268 -8.34 -5.36 -6.90
CA ALA A 268 -7.51 -5.10 -8.08
C ALA A 268 -6.05 -4.71 -7.77
N PHE A 269 -5.67 -4.46 -6.52
CA PHE A 269 -4.32 -3.95 -6.23
C PHE A 269 -3.22 -4.88 -6.76
N ALA A 270 -3.25 -6.15 -6.36
CA ALA A 270 -2.29 -7.14 -6.82
C ALA A 270 -2.33 -7.32 -8.34
N ALA A 271 -3.53 -7.30 -8.93
CA ALA A 271 -3.73 -7.42 -10.36
C ALA A 271 -3.12 -6.25 -11.14
N LEU A 272 -3.24 -5.01 -10.65
CA LEU A 272 -2.64 -3.81 -11.26
C LEU A 272 -1.11 -3.88 -11.23
N VAL A 273 -0.53 -4.20 -10.07
CA VAL A 273 0.93 -4.32 -9.93
C VAL A 273 1.48 -5.41 -10.84
N VAL A 274 0.88 -6.60 -10.81
CA VAL A 274 1.32 -7.73 -11.64
C VAL A 274 1.14 -7.42 -13.14
N TYR A 275 0.02 -6.82 -13.54
CA TYR A 275 -0.21 -6.42 -14.93
C TYR A 275 0.84 -5.43 -15.42
N ALA A 276 1.20 -4.43 -14.60
CA ALA A 276 2.26 -3.50 -14.93
C ALA A 276 3.64 -4.18 -15.02
N GLN A 277 3.96 -5.12 -14.12
CA GLN A 277 5.18 -5.92 -14.15
C GLN A 277 5.26 -6.81 -15.41
N GLU A 278 4.13 -7.40 -15.81
CA GLU A 278 4.04 -8.22 -17.04
C GLU A 278 4.17 -7.38 -18.30
N ALA A 279 3.70 -6.13 -18.29
CA ALA A 279 3.81 -5.19 -19.42
C ALA A 279 5.26 -4.73 -19.68
N VAL A 280 6.14 -4.76 -18.67
CA VAL A 280 7.54 -4.30 -18.76
C VAL A 280 8.50 -5.42 -18.35
N PRO A 281 8.73 -6.40 -19.22
CA PRO A 281 9.61 -7.53 -18.91
C PRO A 281 11.02 -7.07 -18.54
N GLY A 282 11.64 -7.71 -17.54
CA GLY A 282 13.01 -7.42 -17.10
C GLY A 282 13.16 -6.20 -16.18
N ARG A 283 12.07 -5.46 -15.86
CA ARG A 283 12.09 -4.28 -14.99
C ARG A 283 11.11 -4.35 -13.84
N VAL A 284 11.02 -5.52 -13.22
CA VAL A 284 10.04 -5.79 -12.14
C VAL A 284 10.23 -4.88 -10.94
N GLY A 285 11.47 -4.61 -10.54
CA GLY A 285 11.80 -3.72 -9.42
C GLY A 285 11.41 -2.28 -9.71
N MET A 286 11.77 -1.75 -10.89
CA MET A 286 11.41 -0.40 -11.33
C MET A 286 9.88 -0.22 -11.36
N VAL A 287 9.17 -1.14 -11.99
CA VAL A 287 7.70 -1.09 -12.09
C VAL A 287 7.06 -1.15 -10.72
N SER A 288 7.50 -2.06 -9.86
CA SER A 288 7.04 -2.13 -8.47
C SER A 288 7.32 -0.83 -7.73
N GLY A 289 8.53 -0.28 -7.87
CA GLY A 289 8.90 0.99 -7.27
C GLY A 289 8.00 2.15 -7.71
N VAL A 290 7.67 2.23 -8.99
CA VAL A 290 6.71 3.24 -9.51
C VAL A 290 5.33 3.02 -8.92
N MET A 291 4.81 1.78 -8.91
CA MET A 291 3.46 1.49 -8.39
C MET A 291 3.34 1.76 -6.89
N PHE A 292 4.30 1.31 -6.09
CA PHE A 292 4.31 1.59 -4.65
C PHE A 292 4.63 3.06 -4.34
N GLY A 293 5.53 3.67 -5.11
CA GLY A 293 5.84 5.10 -4.99
C GLY A 293 4.59 5.95 -5.26
N LEU A 294 3.84 5.65 -6.30
CA LEU A 294 2.55 6.31 -6.56
C LEU A 294 1.57 6.10 -5.40
N MET A 295 1.46 4.87 -4.88
CA MET A 295 0.58 4.56 -3.76
C MET A 295 0.85 5.46 -2.54
N PHE A 296 2.10 5.55 -2.11
CA PHE A 296 2.47 6.36 -0.95
C PHE A 296 2.42 7.87 -1.25
N GLY A 297 2.94 8.29 -2.41
CA GLY A 297 2.96 9.70 -2.81
C GLY A 297 1.56 10.30 -2.95
N ILE A 298 0.66 9.58 -3.59
CA ILE A 298 -0.72 10.02 -3.80
C ILE A 298 -1.48 10.06 -2.48
N SER A 299 -1.32 9.04 -1.63
CA SER A 299 -1.95 9.03 -0.31
C SER A 299 -1.56 10.25 0.53
N GLY A 300 -0.27 10.67 0.45
CA GLY A 300 0.21 11.84 1.16
C GLY A 300 -0.31 13.17 0.60
N ILE A 301 -0.19 13.34 -0.71
CA ILE A 301 -0.64 14.58 -1.38
C ILE A 301 -2.17 14.66 -1.35
N GLY A 302 -2.86 13.54 -1.58
CA GLY A 302 -4.32 13.46 -1.54
C GLY A 302 -4.87 13.82 -0.17
N ALA A 303 -4.30 13.27 0.90
CA ALA A 303 -4.72 13.59 2.27
C ALA A 303 -4.51 15.08 2.59
N ALA A 304 -3.38 15.66 2.19
CA ALA A 304 -3.09 17.08 2.42
C ALA A 304 -4.02 18.00 1.59
N GLY A 305 -4.22 17.69 0.31
CA GLY A 305 -5.08 18.48 -0.57
C GLY A 305 -6.55 18.42 -0.20
N LEU A 306 -7.03 17.23 0.17
CA LEU A 306 -8.42 17.05 0.63
C LEU A 306 -8.65 17.69 2.01
N GLY A 307 -7.62 17.71 2.89
CA GLY A 307 -7.68 18.43 4.15
C GLY A 307 -7.89 19.93 3.94
N GLU A 308 -7.10 20.54 3.07
CA GLU A 308 -7.24 21.97 2.71
C GLU A 308 -8.62 22.27 2.10
N LEU A 309 -9.15 21.36 1.27
CA LEU A 309 -10.49 21.51 0.71
C LEU A 309 -11.59 21.35 1.76
N ALA A 310 -11.40 20.44 2.73
CA ALA A 310 -12.33 20.26 3.85
C ALA A 310 -12.39 21.50 4.74
N ASP A 311 -11.23 22.13 5.01
CA ASP A 311 -11.14 23.35 5.79
C ASP A 311 -11.85 24.54 5.10
N ARG A 312 -11.83 24.58 3.76
CA ARG A 312 -12.45 25.66 2.97
C ARG A 312 -13.94 25.47 2.68
N HIS A 313 -14.39 24.25 2.42
CA HIS A 313 -15.73 23.96 1.88
C HIS A 313 -16.58 23.05 2.78
N GLY A 314 -16.00 22.53 3.86
CA GLY A 314 -16.65 21.58 4.74
C GLY A 314 -16.45 20.11 4.32
N ILE A 315 -16.57 19.21 5.28
CA ILE A 315 -16.30 17.77 5.11
C ILE A 315 -17.34 17.10 4.20
N GLU A 316 -18.60 17.49 4.29
CA GLU A 316 -19.67 16.95 3.43
C GLU A 316 -19.41 17.23 1.94
N TRP A 317 -18.91 18.42 1.63
CA TRP A 317 -18.56 18.79 0.26
C TRP A 317 -17.40 17.94 -0.27
N VAL A 318 -16.38 17.71 0.53
CA VAL A 318 -15.24 16.82 0.15
C VAL A 318 -15.71 15.40 -0.08
N LEU A 319 -16.60 14.88 0.77
CA LEU A 319 -17.16 13.54 0.59
C LEU A 319 -18.04 13.47 -0.67
N SER A 320 -18.82 14.50 -0.97
CA SER A 320 -19.58 14.54 -2.22
C SER A 320 -18.67 14.57 -3.47
N LEU A 321 -17.55 15.28 -3.40
CA LEU A 321 -16.55 15.34 -4.49
C LEU A 321 -15.90 13.98 -4.76
N ILE A 322 -15.73 13.16 -3.73
CA ILE A 322 -15.15 11.81 -3.84
C ILE A 322 -16.11 10.85 -4.54
N HIS A 323 -17.39 11.14 -4.57
CA HIS A 323 -18.43 10.32 -5.17
C HIS A 323 -18.69 10.66 -6.64
N ILE A 324 -18.08 11.75 -7.16
CA ILE A 324 -18.07 12.14 -8.58
C ILE A 324 -16.80 11.58 -9.24
#